data_3fcd575860aa78e83af16be3d7326c7c
#
_entry.id   3fcd575860aa78e83af16be3d7326c7c
#
_cell.length_a   1.000
_cell.length_b   1.000
_cell.length_c   1.000
_cell.angle_alpha   90.00
_cell.angle_beta   90.00
_cell.angle_gamma   90.00
#
_symmetry.space_group_name_H-M   'P 1'
#
loop_
_entity.id
_entity.type
_entity.pdbx_description
1 polymer ?
#
loop_
_entity_poly.entity_id
_entity_poly.type
_entity_poly.pdbx_seq_one_letter_code
_entity_poly.pdbx_strand_id
1 'polypeptide(L)'
;MVKGLKLKAFPVKTAVSMLLALMLVFNLAGCSGGGKEPTAEPDAAFNEEGLPIVNEPITLDVLTVRWGNMGDTFLQNQWLKDLEKQTNVKINWQIMSSNDWGEQKSIMLASGTLPDIIFGDIVFSDSDIVNNLSYFRPLDEYIDRYMPNLKAAMEETPEMKQMSTFPDGKIYSLPARLPSRPESSIQPIINKTWLDKLGLDVPDNTEELYQVFKAFKEQDPNGNGKADEIPVSGSGDISVDLYNPFGITDINANSMMVVDGVPVYYPITENYKEAIKWAHQLYAEGLIDQEVFTQDNTMLTAKQQNPDAPLIGFSNQWVPDAVFGKWKDQYIAIPPIAGPDGKRYQGGEPGGLSLRRNQLLITTSNEHPEVSARWADQFYTNEASIQNFWGAIGTVIKKNDDGTYTLMNPPEGTSADAWYWEQSVRDFGPKYVSPSFERNIILDETTGDGLKLVIDKLGSDYVTTPFPNVMYSAEEFQELPTLTTDIDGYVSTTRAKWITEGNIDQEWDAYVNKLNEMGLERLLQIRKDAYKRYTSAK
;
A
#
# COMPACT_ATOMS: atom_id res chain seq x y z
N MET A 1 6.56 60.12 9.40
CA MET A 1 6.66 60.79 8.10
C MET A 1 7.12 59.78 7.07
N VAL A 2 6.21 59.13 6.35
CA VAL A 2 6.51 58.47 5.07
C VAL A 2 5.26 58.62 4.20
N LYS A 3 5.45 59.25 3.05
CA LYS A 3 4.41 59.67 2.12
C LYS A 3 3.80 58.48 1.37
N GLY A 4 2.47 58.46 1.25
CA GLY A 4 1.71 57.55 0.42
C GLY A 4 1.87 57.83 -1.07
N LEU A 5 2.01 56.75 -1.83
CA LEU A 5 1.91 56.77 -3.31
C LEU A 5 0.49 56.28 -3.70
N LYS A 6 -0.28 57.19 -4.32
CA LYS A 6 -1.55 56.88 -4.93
C LYS A 6 -1.31 56.33 -6.35
N LEU A 7 -1.71 55.12 -6.63
CA LEU A 7 -1.80 54.57 -7.98
C LEU A 7 -3.17 54.96 -8.58
N LYS A 8 -3.11 55.63 -9.72
CA LYS A 8 -4.26 55.99 -10.56
C LYS A 8 -4.72 54.77 -11.38
N ALA A 9 -6.01 54.47 -11.28
CA ALA A 9 -6.68 53.51 -12.16
C ALA A 9 -6.89 54.14 -13.57
N PHE A 10 -6.56 53.35 -14.62
CA PHE A 10 -6.93 53.64 -16.01
C PHE A 10 -8.11 52.76 -16.41
N PRO A 11 -9.09 53.29 -17.15
CA PRO A 11 -10.27 52.53 -17.57
C PRO A 11 -10.02 51.79 -18.87
N VAL A 12 -10.15 50.45 -18.83
CA VAL A 12 -10.19 49.61 -20.02
C VAL A 12 -11.65 49.45 -20.45
N LYS A 13 -12.07 50.28 -21.34
CA LYS A 13 -13.23 50.04 -22.22
C LYS A 13 -12.89 50.58 -23.63
N THR A 14 -13.24 49.80 -24.64
CA THR A 14 -13.05 50.02 -26.10
C THR A 14 -11.78 49.45 -26.72
N ALA A 15 -11.82 48.15 -27.05
CA ALA A 15 -11.13 47.57 -28.21
C ALA A 15 -11.48 46.07 -28.40
N VAL A 16 -12.79 45.75 -28.52
CA VAL A 16 -13.26 44.45 -29.05
C VAL A 16 -14.45 44.74 -29.95
N SER A 17 -14.20 45.20 -31.17
CA SER A 17 -15.18 45.23 -32.26
C SER A 17 -14.46 45.68 -33.55
N MET A 18 -13.65 44.80 -34.16
CA MET A 18 -13.24 44.89 -35.55
C MET A 18 -12.25 43.79 -35.92
N LEU A 19 -12.74 42.54 -35.91
CA LEU A 19 -12.02 41.42 -36.60
C LEU A 19 -12.97 40.20 -36.76
N LEU A 20 -14.20 40.48 -37.22
CA LEU A 20 -15.16 39.41 -37.55
C LEU A 20 -15.93 39.81 -38.82
N ALA A 21 -15.23 40.11 -39.92
CA ALA A 21 -15.83 40.27 -41.22
C ALA A 21 -14.72 40.26 -42.30
N LEU A 22 -14.09 39.12 -42.57
CA LEU A 22 -13.39 38.86 -43.81
C LEU A 22 -12.86 37.41 -43.81
N MET A 23 -13.73 36.41 -43.98
CA MET A 23 -13.42 35.07 -44.53
C MET A 23 -14.70 34.27 -44.72
N LEU A 24 -15.51 34.74 -45.62
CA LEU A 24 -16.64 34.02 -46.19
C LEU A 24 -16.75 34.44 -47.63
N VAL A 25 -15.96 33.84 -48.49
CA VAL A 25 -16.17 33.59 -49.95
C VAL A 25 -14.92 32.85 -50.49
N PHE A 26 -15.09 31.67 -50.89
CA PHE A 26 -14.37 30.77 -51.84
C PHE A 26 -14.36 29.36 -51.25
N ASN A 27 -15.30 28.52 -51.64
CA ASN A 27 -15.14 27.52 -52.70
C ASN A 27 -16.39 26.65 -52.76
N LEU A 28 -17.13 26.87 -53.82
CA LEU A 28 -18.07 25.94 -54.41
C LEU A 28 -17.51 25.62 -55.80
N ALA A 29 -16.77 24.52 -55.92
CA ALA A 29 -16.62 23.77 -57.18
C ALA A 29 -15.72 22.53 -56.97
N GLY A 30 -16.25 21.35 -57.23
CA GLY A 30 -15.42 20.15 -57.38
C GLY A 30 -16.12 18.89 -56.90
N CYS A 31 -17.09 18.39 -57.64
CA CYS A 31 -17.63 17.04 -57.51
C CYS A 31 -16.63 15.98 -57.97
N SER A 32 -16.77 14.79 -57.38
CA SER A 32 -16.45 13.48 -57.94
C SER A 32 -15.07 12.91 -57.69
N GLY A 33 -15.05 11.87 -56.85
CA GLY A 33 -13.97 10.89 -56.80
C GLY A 33 -13.90 10.12 -55.50
N GLY A 34 -14.49 8.94 -55.48
CA GLY A 34 -14.16 7.74 -54.71
C GLY A 34 -13.66 7.92 -53.27
N GLY A 35 -14.55 7.66 -52.30
CA GLY A 35 -14.13 7.49 -50.93
C GLY A 35 -13.16 6.31 -50.77
N LYS A 36 -11.89 6.62 -50.57
CA LYS A 36 -11.02 5.75 -49.79
C LYS A 36 -11.15 6.25 -48.36
N GLU A 37 -11.66 5.41 -47.47
CA GLU A 37 -11.42 5.53 -46.04
C GLU A 37 -9.92 5.80 -45.85
N PRO A 38 -9.51 6.73 -44.98
CA PRO A 38 -8.10 6.81 -44.61
C PRO A 38 -7.79 5.52 -43.84
N THR A 39 -7.24 4.53 -44.52
CA THR A 39 -6.43 3.51 -43.87
C THR A 39 -5.29 4.31 -43.23
N ALA A 40 -5.35 4.45 -41.88
CA ALA A 40 -4.18 4.85 -41.13
C ALA A 40 -3.04 3.93 -41.63
N GLU A 41 -1.99 4.51 -42.19
CA GLU A 41 -0.76 3.76 -42.46
C GLU A 41 -0.36 3.16 -41.09
N PRO A 42 -0.03 1.86 -41.02
CA PRO A 42 0.48 1.30 -39.76
C PRO A 42 1.71 2.15 -39.41
N ASP A 43 1.75 2.57 -38.14
CA ASP A 43 2.84 3.36 -37.60
C ASP A 43 4.14 2.62 -37.91
N ALA A 44 4.89 3.08 -38.95
CA ALA A 44 6.05 2.39 -39.52
C ALA A 44 7.21 2.26 -38.50
N ALA A 45 6.98 2.69 -37.27
CA ALA A 45 7.88 2.71 -36.15
C ALA A 45 7.68 1.57 -35.14
N PHE A 46 6.50 0.90 -35.08
CA PHE A 46 6.17 -0.12 -34.06
C PHE A 46 6.53 -1.53 -34.53
N ASN A 47 7.25 -2.27 -33.68
CA ASN A 47 7.56 -3.69 -33.86
C ASN A 47 6.68 -4.55 -32.93
N GLU A 48 5.85 -5.41 -33.49
CA GLU A 48 4.98 -6.29 -32.71
C GLU A 48 5.76 -7.31 -31.88
N GLU A 49 6.97 -7.69 -32.30
CA GLU A 49 7.85 -8.66 -31.66
C GLU A 49 9.30 -8.18 -31.60
N GLY A 50 10.10 -8.72 -30.68
CA GLY A 50 11.53 -8.40 -30.58
C GLY A 50 11.82 -7.00 -30.03
N LEU A 51 13.07 -6.60 -30.05
CA LEU A 51 13.54 -5.26 -29.62
C LEU A 51 14.35 -4.64 -30.75
N PRO A 52 14.31 -3.30 -30.91
CA PRO A 52 13.56 -2.34 -30.10
C PRO A 52 12.04 -2.43 -30.31
N ILE A 53 11.24 -1.89 -29.37
CA ILE A 53 9.79 -1.84 -29.50
C ILE A 53 9.36 -0.89 -30.60
N VAL A 54 10.07 0.21 -30.74
CA VAL A 54 9.88 1.22 -31.80
C VAL A 54 11.20 1.52 -32.51
N ASN A 55 11.14 1.76 -33.83
CA ASN A 55 12.34 2.08 -34.62
C ASN A 55 12.81 3.52 -34.40
N GLU A 56 11.88 4.45 -34.23
CA GLU A 56 12.14 5.85 -33.87
C GLU A 56 11.80 6.07 -32.39
N PRO A 57 12.63 6.80 -31.64
CA PRO A 57 12.37 7.02 -30.19
C PRO A 57 11.05 7.75 -29.92
N ILE A 58 10.24 7.22 -29.04
CA ILE A 58 9.05 7.90 -28.53
C ILE A 58 9.20 8.18 -27.03
N THR A 59 8.39 9.08 -26.50
CA THR A 59 8.33 9.39 -25.09
C THR A 59 6.92 9.11 -24.56
N LEU A 60 6.82 8.38 -23.43
CA LEU A 60 5.58 8.14 -22.72
C LEU A 60 5.61 8.91 -21.38
N ASP A 61 4.51 9.57 -21.07
CA ASP A 61 4.30 10.22 -19.78
C ASP A 61 3.80 9.20 -18.76
N VAL A 62 4.55 9.03 -17.66
CA VAL A 62 4.23 8.03 -16.63
C VAL A 62 4.10 8.71 -15.26
N LEU A 63 2.94 8.59 -14.63
CA LEU A 63 2.71 9.05 -13.27
C LEU A 63 2.94 7.93 -12.28
N THR A 64 3.71 8.21 -11.24
CA THR A 64 3.84 7.36 -10.07
C THR A 64 3.72 8.17 -8.77
N VAL A 65 3.24 7.54 -7.72
CA VAL A 65 3.20 8.11 -6.36
C VAL A 65 4.18 7.34 -5.50
N ARG A 66 4.97 8.07 -4.72
CA ARG A 66 5.94 7.50 -3.76
C ARG A 66 5.54 7.89 -2.35
N TRP A 67 5.91 7.06 -1.37
CA TRP A 67 5.75 7.42 0.03
C TRP A 67 6.45 8.75 0.34
N GLY A 68 5.88 9.57 1.19
CA GLY A 68 6.25 10.98 1.34
C GLY A 68 7.72 11.30 1.64
N ASN A 69 8.49 10.33 2.12
CA ASN A 69 9.92 10.42 2.38
C ASN A 69 10.80 9.83 1.27
N MET A 70 10.21 9.29 0.19
CA MET A 70 10.93 8.64 -0.91
C MET A 70 11.07 9.59 -2.09
N GLY A 71 12.31 9.75 -2.57
CA GLY A 71 12.64 10.61 -3.71
C GLY A 71 12.60 9.89 -5.06
N ASP A 72 13.34 10.46 -6.00
CA ASP A 72 13.46 10.03 -7.39
C ASP A 72 14.74 9.23 -7.68
N THR A 73 15.51 8.86 -6.65
CA THR A 73 16.80 8.17 -6.78
C THR A 73 16.70 6.85 -7.53
N PHE A 74 15.54 6.18 -7.50
CA PHE A 74 15.28 4.95 -8.27
C PHE A 74 15.44 5.15 -9.78
N LEU A 75 15.32 6.37 -10.32
CA LEU A 75 15.59 6.70 -11.73
C LEU A 75 17.05 6.46 -12.11
N GLN A 76 17.94 6.35 -11.13
CA GLN A 76 19.33 5.98 -11.36
C GLN A 76 19.54 4.48 -11.58
N ASN A 77 18.51 3.65 -11.36
CA ASN A 77 18.57 2.22 -11.59
C ASN A 77 19.05 1.90 -13.02
N GLN A 78 20.16 1.16 -13.12
CA GLN A 78 20.79 0.87 -14.41
C GLN A 78 19.87 0.06 -15.33
N TRP A 79 19.06 -0.83 -14.77
CA TRP A 79 18.10 -1.62 -15.55
C TRP A 79 17.07 -0.72 -16.27
N LEU A 80 16.52 0.32 -15.60
CA LEU A 80 15.58 1.26 -16.23
C LEU A 80 16.24 2.02 -17.38
N LYS A 81 17.49 2.46 -17.21
CA LYS A 81 18.25 3.15 -18.26
C LYS A 81 18.56 2.24 -19.45
N ASP A 82 18.84 0.98 -19.18
CA ASP A 82 19.11 0.00 -20.24
C ASP A 82 17.82 -0.40 -20.96
N LEU A 83 16.68 -0.45 -20.25
CA LEU A 83 15.36 -0.66 -20.84
C LEU A 83 15.01 0.43 -21.86
N GLU A 84 15.20 1.73 -21.52
CA GLU A 84 14.99 2.83 -22.47
C GLU A 84 15.82 2.66 -23.75
N LYS A 85 17.10 2.28 -23.63
CA LYS A 85 17.98 2.06 -24.78
C LYS A 85 17.57 0.88 -25.63
N GLN A 86 17.16 -0.24 -24.98
CA GLN A 86 16.79 -1.47 -25.67
C GLN A 86 15.46 -1.35 -26.39
N THR A 87 14.53 -0.58 -25.83
CA THR A 87 13.17 -0.44 -26.36
C THR A 87 12.99 0.74 -27.30
N ASN A 88 13.87 1.73 -27.27
CA ASN A 88 13.69 3.09 -27.82
C ASN A 88 12.50 3.85 -27.21
N VAL A 89 11.98 3.44 -26.05
CA VAL A 89 10.89 4.10 -25.34
C VAL A 89 11.46 4.88 -24.18
N LYS A 90 11.38 6.21 -24.25
CA LYS A 90 11.78 7.12 -23.17
C LYS A 90 10.60 7.33 -22.23
N ILE A 91 10.89 7.47 -20.93
CA ILE A 91 9.87 7.71 -19.93
C ILE A 91 10.05 9.10 -19.31
N ASN A 92 9.02 9.92 -19.42
CA ASN A 92 8.90 11.17 -18.69
C ASN A 92 8.16 10.90 -17.36
N TRP A 93 8.91 10.70 -16.29
CA TRP A 93 8.36 10.38 -14.99
C TRP A 93 7.78 11.60 -14.30
N GLN A 94 6.51 11.54 -13.94
CA GLN A 94 5.82 12.45 -13.04
C GLN A 94 5.72 11.78 -11.66
N ILE A 95 6.51 12.25 -10.69
CA ILE A 95 6.61 11.64 -9.35
C ILE A 95 5.90 12.54 -8.35
N MET A 96 4.91 11.99 -7.66
CA MET A 96 4.13 12.68 -6.64
C MET A 96 4.40 12.08 -5.26
N SER A 97 4.34 12.93 -4.22
CA SER A 97 4.36 12.47 -2.84
C SER A 97 3.00 11.93 -2.42
N SER A 98 2.95 10.82 -1.69
CA SER A 98 1.73 10.31 -1.10
C SER A 98 1.05 11.31 -0.15
N ASN A 99 1.82 12.24 0.42
CA ASN A 99 1.29 13.27 1.32
C ASN A 99 0.40 14.29 0.58
N ASP A 100 0.71 14.58 -0.68
CA ASP A 100 0.01 15.59 -1.49
C ASP A 100 -0.96 14.95 -2.50
N TRP A 101 -0.86 13.62 -2.70
CA TRP A 101 -1.55 12.93 -3.79
C TRP A 101 -3.08 13.01 -3.70
N GLY A 102 -3.67 12.97 -2.51
CA GLY A 102 -5.13 12.97 -2.34
C GLY A 102 -5.81 14.19 -3.00
N GLU A 103 -5.23 15.38 -2.85
CA GLU A 103 -5.73 16.61 -3.49
C GLU A 103 -5.47 16.58 -5.01
N GLN A 104 -4.25 16.26 -5.42
CA GLN A 104 -3.86 16.22 -6.84
C GLN A 104 -4.67 15.17 -7.62
N LYS A 105 -4.93 14.00 -7.04
CA LYS A 105 -5.77 12.96 -7.61
C LYS A 105 -7.18 13.48 -7.93
N SER A 106 -7.78 14.16 -6.99
CA SER A 106 -9.14 14.72 -7.14
C SER A 106 -9.21 15.73 -8.29
N ILE A 107 -8.22 16.60 -8.42
CA ILE A 107 -8.10 17.57 -9.51
C ILE A 107 -7.91 16.86 -10.86
N MET A 108 -7.03 15.87 -10.91
CA MET A 108 -6.72 15.09 -12.11
C MET A 108 -7.95 14.34 -12.64
N LEU A 109 -8.66 13.62 -11.76
CA LEU A 109 -9.88 12.89 -12.13
C LEU A 109 -11.01 13.85 -12.58
N ALA A 110 -11.15 15.00 -11.92
CA ALA A 110 -12.16 16.00 -12.29
C ALA A 110 -11.88 16.69 -13.64
N SER A 111 -10.60 16.89 -13.98
CA SER A 111 -10.22 17.50 -15.26
C SER A 111 -10.21 16.50 -16.43
N GLY A 112 -10.09 15.20 -16.14
CA GLY A 112 -9.91 14.16 -17.14
C GLY A 112 -8.54 14.20 -17.86
N THR A 113 -7.59 14.99 -17.34
CA THR A 113 -6.24 15.11 -17.92
C THR A 113 -5.33 14.10 -17.24
N LEU A 114 -5.12 12.96 -17.87
CA LEU A 114 -4.25 11.90 -17.38
C LEU A 114 -3.03 11.70 -18.28
N PRO A 115 -1.88 11.27 -17.73
CA PRO A 115 -0.71 10.85 -18.52
C PRO A 115 -1.00 9.54 -19.27
N ASP A 116 -0.04 9.07 -20.04
CA ASP A 116 -0.17 7.83 -20.84
C ASP A 116 -0.32 6.59 -19.95
N ILE A 117 0.45 6.54 -18.88
CA ILE A 117 0.53 5.40 -17.97
C ILE A 117 0.42 5.87 -16.51
N ILE A 118 -0.35 5.12 -15.74
CA ILE A 118 -0.38 5.19 -14.27
C ILE A 118 0.42 4.01 -13.73
N PHE A 119 1.37 4.25 -12.83
CA PHE A 119 2.33 3.25 -12.38
C PHE A 119 2.36 3.15 -10.84
N GLY A 120 1.90 2.01 -10.29
CA GLY A 120 1.85 1.72 -8.86
C GLY A 120 0.45 1.73 -8.28
N ASP A 121 0.18 0.81 -7.34
CA ASP A 121 -1.13 0.52 -6.76
C ASP A 121 -1.68 1.59 -5.80
N ILE A 122 -0.83 2.48 -5.31
CA ILE A 122 -1.26 3.60 -4.45
C ILE A 122 -1.72 4.83 -5.24
N VAL A 123 -1.60 4.82 -6.57
CA VAL A 123 -2.03 5.95 -7.41
C VAL A 123 -3.54 6.01 -7.46
N PHE A 124 -4.18 4.92 -7.90
CA PHE A 124 -5.65 4.81 -7.95
C PHE A 124 -6.14 3.56 -7.24
N SER A 125 -7.11 3.75 -6.36
CA SER A 125 -7.85 2.65 -5.73
C SER A 125 -8.80 1.96 -6.73
N ASP A 126 -9.31 0.78 -6.36
CA ASP A 126 -10.35 0.11 -7.16
C ASP A 126 -11.56 0.99 -7.40
N SER A 127 -11.99 1.73 -6.39
CA SER A 127 -13.08 2.70 -6.46
C SER A 127 -12.79 3.83 -7.46
N ASP A 128 -11.57 4.39 -7.44
CA ASP A 128 -11.18 5.41 -8.41
C ASP A 128 -11.25 4.87 -9.84
N ILE A 129 -10.79 3.64 -10.07
CA ILE A 129 -10.78 3.01 -11.38
C ILE A 129 -12.22 2.70 -11.84
N VAL A 130 -13.00 2.01 -11.01
CA VAL A 130 -14.38 1.59 -11.37
C VAL A 130 -15.28 2.80 -11.66
N ASN A 131 -15.16 3.87 -10.87
CA ASN A 131 -15.94 5.09 -11.08
C ASN A 131 -15.50 5.90 -12.30
N ASN A 132 -14.32 5.62 -12.86
CA ASN A 132 -13.73 6.36 -13.96
C ASN A 132 -13.25 5.45 -15.11
N LEU A 133 -13.91 4.31 -15.35
CA LEU A 133 -13.51 3.31 -16.37
C LEU A 133 -13.30 3.92 -17.76
N SER A 134 -14.01 5.00 -18.11
CA SER A 134 -13.83 5.68 -19.40
C SER A 134 -12.44 6.31 -19.60
N TYR A 135 -11.69 6.49 -18.53
CA TYR A 135 -10.32 7.01 -18.59
C TYR A 135 -9.26 5.93 -18.83
N PHE A 136 -9.63 4.66 -18.69
CA PHE A 136 -8.69 3.55 -18.76
C PHE A 136 -9.03 2.60 -19.90
N ARG A 137 -8.01 2.05 -20.55
CA ARG A 137 -8.20 1.08 -21.63
C ARG A 137 -8.41 -0.32 -21.04
N PRO A 138 -9.37 -1.10 -21.56
CA PRO A 138 -9.40 -2.54 -21.34
C PRO A 138 -8.13 -3.15 -21.93
N LEU A 139 -7.47 -4.02 -21.17
CA LEU A 139 -6.13 -4.53 -21.49
C LEU A 139 -6.15 -5.96 -22.06
N ASP A 140 -7.30 -6.63 -22.10
CA ASP A 140 -7.41 -8.04 -22.50
C ASP A 140 -6.74 -8.33 -23.85
N GLU A 141 -7.05 -7.54 -24.90
CA GLU A 141 -6.46 -7.70 -26.24
C GLU A 141 -4.97 -7.38 -26.27
N TYR A 142 -4.53 -6.38 -25.47
CA TYR A 142 -3.11 -6.03 -25.36
C TYR A 142 -2.31 -7.11 -24.65
N ILE A 143 -2.87 -7.73 -23.60
CA ILE A 143 -2.25 -8.86 -22.90
C ILE A 143 -2.09 -10.03 -23.86
N ASP A 144 -3.15 -10.36 -24.61
CA ASP A 144 -3.12 -11.50 -25.53
C ASP A 144 -2.12 -11.34 -26.68
N ARG A 145 -1.98 -10.12 -27.23
CA ARG A 145 -1.17 -9.86 -28.41
C ARG A 145 0.26 -9.43 -28.10
N TYR A 146 0.46 -8.65 -27.05
CA TYR A 146 1.71 -7.89 -26.84
C TYR A 146 2.42 -8.18 -25.53
N MET A 147 1.82 -9.00 -24.63
CA MET A 147 2.37 -9.22 -23.28
C MET A 147 2.60 -10.73 -22.99
N PRO A 148 3.49 -11.39 -23.74
CA PRO A 148 3.72 -12.84 -23.57
C PRO A 148 4.27 -13.20 -22.18
N ASN A 149 5.09 -12.35 -21.53
CA ASN A 149 5.63 -12.60 -20.22
C ASN A 149 4.53 -12.54 -19.14
N LEU A 150 3.66 -11.53 -19.19
CA LEU A 150 2.52 -11.43 -18.28
C LEU A 150 1.55 -12.60 -18.50
N LYS A 151 1.27 -12.96 -19.75
CA LYS A 151 0.40 -14.08 -20.06
C LYS A 151 0.91 -15.39 -19.43
N ALA A 152 2.19 -15.67 -19.58
CA ALA A 152 2.84 -16.82 -18.94
C ALA A 152 2.77 -16.74 -17.41
N ALA A 153 2.97 -15.55 -16.81
CA ALA A 153 2.84 -15.33 -15.38
C ALA A 153 1.42 -15.61 -14.87
N MET A 154 0.39 -15.19 -15.60
CA MET A 154 -1.02 -15.46 -15.26
C MET A 154 -1.41 -16.93 -15.46
N GLU A 155 -0.76 -17.66 -16.37
CA GLU A 155 -0.93 -19.10 -16.54
C GLU A 155 -0.28 -19.87 -15.39
N GLU A 156 0.91 -19.46 -14.91
CA GLU A 156 1.58 -20.07 -13.75
C GLU A 156 0.92 -19.69 -12.42
N THR A 157 0.36 -18.48 -12.33
CA THR A 157 -0.32 -17.95 -11.13
C THR A 157 -1.71 -17.38 -11.50
N PRO A 158 -2.73 -18.24 -11.65
CA PRO A 158 -4.07 -17.84 -12.11
C PRO A 158 -4.76 -16.78 -11.24
N GLU A 159 -4.39 -16.72 -9.95
CA GLU A 159 -4.88 -15.70 -9.01
C GLU A 159 -4.56 -14.27 -9.48
N MET A 160 -3.47 -14.06 -10.22
CA MET A 160 -3.14 -12.76 -10.80
C MET A 160 -4.21 -12.29 -11.78
N LYS A 161 -4.70 -13.18 -12.64
CA LYS A 161 -5.80 -12.89 -13.58
C LYS A 161 -7.09 -12.63 -12.82
N GLN A 162 -7.42 -13.50 -11.86
CA GLN A 162 -8.64 -13.40 -11.07
C GLN A 162 -8.74 -12.06 -10.34
N MET A 163 -7.66 -11.65 -9.66
CA MET A 163 -7.65 -10.40 -8.88
C MET A 163 -7.66 -9.14 -9.75
N SER A 164 -7.22 -9.24 -11.02
CA SER A 164 -7.19 -8.12 -11.97
C SER A 164 -8.46 -8.00 -12.80
N THR A 165 -9.37 -8.98 -12.72
CA THR A 165 -10.62 -8.97 -13.47
C THR A 165 -11.65 -8.09 -12.75
N PHE A 166 -12.10 -7.05 -13.42
CA PHE A 166 -13.10 -6.11 -12.92
C PHE A 166 -14.53 -6.67 -13.06
N PRO A 167 -15.55 -6.06 -12.43
CA PRO A 167 -16.92 -6.60 -12.41
C PRO A 167 -17.57 -6.76 -13.78
N ASP A 168 -17.12 -6.02 -14.79
CA ASP A 168 -17.57 -6.15 -16.18
C ASP A 168 -16.86 -7.28 -16.96
N GLY A 169 -16.02 -8.05 -16.29
CA GLY A 169 -15.27 -9.19 -16.84
C GLY A 169 -13.99 -8.82 -17.58
N LYS A 170 -13.58 -7.54 -17.59
CA LYS A 170 -12.39 -7.04 -18.26
C LYS A 170 -11.25 -6.77 -17.29
N ILE A 171 -10.04 -6.68 -17.83
CA ILE A 171 -8.83 -6.28 -17.11
C ILE A 171 -8.50 -4.84 -17.50
N TYR A 172 -8.40 -3.93 -16.53
CA TYR A 172 -8.01 -2.53 -16.73
C TYR A 172 -6.65 -2.21 -16.11
N SER A 173 -6.21 -3.03 -15.18
CA SER A 173 -4.93 -2.85 -14.49
C SER A 173 -4.09 -4.12 -14.51
N LEU A 174 -2.79 -3.95 -14.62
CA LEU A 174 -1.84 -5.05 -14.57
C LEU A 174 -1.50 -5.41 -13.12
N PRO A 175 -1.38 -6.70 -12.78
CA PRO A 175 -1.00 -7.17 -11.44
C PRO A 175 0.51 -7.24 -11.26
N ALA A 176 0.94 -7.53 -10.02
CA ALA A 176 2.30 -7.99 -9.73
C ALA A 176 2.31 -9.16 -8.76
N ARG A 177 3.40 -9.95 -8.83
CA ARG A 177 3.81 -10.88 -7.78
C ARG A 177 5.19 -10.47 -7.29
N LEU A 178 5.23 -9.99 -6.04
CA LEU A 178 6.44 -9.56 -5.35
C LEU A 178 7.20 -10.77 -4.81
N PRO A 179 8.55 -10.74 -4.81
CA PRO A 179 9.36 -11.81 -4.23
C PRO A 179 9.44 -11.70 -2.70
N SER A 180 9.68 -12.86 -2.06
CA SER A 180 10.13 -12.97 -0.68
C SER A 180 9.27 -12.18 0.31
N ARG A 181 7.94 -12.37 0.22
CA ARG A 181 6.99 -11.73 1.11
C ARG A 181 6.59 -12.65 2.27
N PRO A 182 6.50 -12.12 3.50
CA PRO A 182 5.97 -12.84 4.64
C PRO A 182 4.45 -13.03 4.55
N GLU A 183 3.89 -13.86 5.42
CA GLU A 183 2.43 -14.03 5.54
C GLU A 183 1.78 -12.90 6.32
N SER A 184 2.54 -12.23 7.20
CA SER A 184 2.07 -11.08 8.00
C SER A 184 3.00 -9.88 7.89
N SER A 185 2.43 -8.68 7.70
CA SER A 185 3.19 -7.43 7.70
C SER A 185 3.68 -7.04 9.09
N ILE A 186 3.04 -7.50 10.15
CA ILE A 186 3.33 -7.12 11.52
C ILE A 186 3.78 -8.31 12.37
N GLN A 187 4.62 -8.05 13.37
CA GLN A 187 5.08 -9.01 14.36
C GLN A 187 5.24 -8.32 15.72
N PRO A 188 4.85 -8.94 16.82
CA PRO A 188 5.12 -8.40 18.15
C PRO A 188 6.62 -8.26 18.39
N ILE A 189 7.03 -7.07 18.79
CA ILE A 189 8.42 -6.70 19.08
C ILE A 189 8.49 -6.09 20.47
N ILE A 190 9.45 -6.55 21.29
CA ILE A 190 9.60 -6.11 22.68
C ILE A 190 11.04 -5.72 22.98
N ASN A 191 11.24 -4.74 23.86
CA ASN A 191 12.57 -4.34 24.32
C ASN A 191 13.16 -5.40 25.26
N LYS A 192 14.01 -6.26 24.70
CA LYS A 192 14.69 -7.34 25.43
C LYS A 192 15.66 -6.83 26.49
N THR A 193 16.34 -5.70 26.20
CA THR A 193 17.27 -5.11 27.17
C THR A 193 16.54 -4.66 28.43
N TRP A 194 15.30 -4.16 28.31
CA TRP A 194 14.49 -3.81 29.46
C TRP A 194 14.06 -5.03 30.26
N LEU A 195 13.61 -6.12 29.58
CA LEU A 195 13.30 -7.37 30.22
C LEU A 195 14.49 -7.91 31.04
N ASP A 196 15.69 -7.94 30.42
CA ASP A 196 16.89 -8.44 31.06
C ASP A 196 17.30 -7.62 32.30
N LYS A 197 17.22 -6.29 32.22
CA LYS A 197 17.53 -5.41 33.36
C LYS A 197 16.58 -5.63 34.53
N LEU A 198 15.33 -5.92 34.24
CA LEU A 198 14.30 -6.13 35.26
C LEU A 198 14.20 -7.59 35.72
N GLY A 199 14.97 -8.51 35.09
CA GLY A 199 14.92 -9.94 35.40
C GLY A 199 13.59 -10.59 35.02
N LEU A 200 12.94 -10.12 33.94
CA LEU A 200 11.67 -10.60 33.44
C LEU A 200 11.87 -11.52 32.24
N ASP A 201 11.06 -12.56 32.15
CA ASP A 201 10.94 -13.40 30.97
C ASP A 201 10.16 -12.71 29.84
N VAL A 202 10.28 -13.21 28.61
CA VAL A 202 9.43 -12.81 27.50
C VAL A 202 7.99 -13.22 27.80
N PRO A 203 7.01 -12.29 27.74
CA PRO A 203 5.63 -12.61 28.08
C PRO A 203 5.01 -13.56 27.05
N ASP A 204 4.24 -14.52 27.53
CA ASP A 204 3.59 -15.56 26.74
C ASP A 204 2.09 -15.32 26.52
N ASN A 205 1.46 -14.59 27.44
CA ASN A 205 0.03 -14.29 27.44
C ASN A 205 -0.27 -12.85 27.90
N THR A 206 -1.55 -12.45 27.80
CA THR A 206 -1.99 -11.09 28.14
C THR A 206 -1.74 -10.70 29.58
N GLU A 207 -1.82 -11.65 30.55
CA GLU A 207 -1.55 -11.35 31.96
C GLU A 207 -0.06 -11.08 32.19
N GLU A 208 0.81 -11.90 31.63
CA GLU A 208 2.26 -11.69 31.71
C GLU A 208 2.68 -10.40 31.00
N LEU A 209 2.08 -10.09 29.83
CA LEU A 209 2.32 -8.83 29.12
C LEU A 209 1.90 -7.63 29.97
N TYR A 210 0.77 -7.71 30.66
CA TYR A 210 0.35 -6.67 31.58
C TYR A 210 1.36 -6.43 32.72
N GLN A 211 1.88 -7.50 33.34
CA GLN A 211 2.90 -7.38 34.39
C GLN A 211 4.21 -6.78 33.85
N VAL A 212 4.62 -7.16 32.63
CA VAL A 212 5.77 -6.58 31.94
C VAL A 212 5.56 -5.06 31.69
N PHE A 213 4.38 -4.67 31.22
CA PHE A 213 4.07 -3.24 30.99
C PHE A 213 4.12 -2.43 32.29
N LYS A 214 3.60 -2.97 33.40
CA LYS A 214 3.73 -2.32 34.72
C LYS A 214 5.18 -2.15 35.13
N ALA A 215 5.98 -3.19 35.01
CA ALA A 215 7.40 -3.13 35.35
C ALA A 215 8.16 -2.13 34.46
N PHE A 216 7.86 -2.08 33.17
CA PHE A 216 8.44 -1.07 32.26
C PHE A 216 8.09 0.35 32.70
N LYS A 217 6.85 0.60 33.12
CA LYS A 217 6.38 1.92 33.54
C LYS A 217 6.97 2.37 34.87
N GLU A 218 7.18 1.45 35.81
CA GLU A 218 7.44 1.77 37.21
C GLU A 218 8.92 1.73 37.59
N GLN A 219 9.80 1.05 36.81
CA GLN A 219 11.14 0.66 37.27
C GLN A 219 12.31 1.26 36.49
N ASP A 220 12.11 2.30 35.66
CA ASP A 220 13.16 3.00 34.88
C ASP A 220 14.13 2.03 34.13
N PRO A 221 13.63 1.13 33.28
CA PRO A 221 14.48 0.17 32.58
C PRO A 221 15.40 0.83 31.53
N ASN A 222 15.10 2.02 31.00
CA ASN A 222 15.99 2.76 30.13
C ASN A 222 17.18 3.36 30.93
N GLY A 223 17.04 3.53 32.26
CA GLY A 223 18.11 3.90 33.17
C GLY A 223 18.50 5.38 33.11
N ASN A 224 17.60 6.24 32.62
CA ASN A 224 17.89 7.67 32.49
C ASN A 224 17.45 8.50 33.70
N GLY A 225 16.83 7.87 34.72
CA GLY A 225 16.38 8.51 35.96
C GLY A 225 15.11 9.35 35.81
N LYS A 226 14.34 9.14 34.73
CA LYS A 226 13.07 9.82 34.46
C LYS A 226 11.97 8.77 34.36
N ALA A 227 10.74 9.14 34.68
CA ALA A 227 9.56 8.30 34.48
C ALA A 227 8.98 8.57 33.07
N ASP A 228 9.73 8.28 32.02
CA ASP A 228 9.39 8.59 30.63
C ASP A 228 9.19 7.32 29.76
N GLU A 229 9.23 6.14 30.36
CA GLU A 229 8.93 4.90 29.67
C GLU A 229 7.47 4.82 29.24
N ILE A 230 7.27 4.36 28.03
CA ILE A 230 5.98 4.13 27.39
C ILE A 230 5.91 2.63 27.05
N PRO A 231 5.17 1.83 27.84
CA PRO A 231 5.10 0.40 27.59
C PRO A 231 4.62 0.06 26.20
N VAL A 232 3.53 0.71 25.71
CA VAL A 232 3.04 0.56 24.34
C VAL A 232 2.49 1.88 23.81
N SER A 233 2.71 2.16 22.52
CA SER A 233 2.24 3.37 21.83
C SER A 233 1.78 3.05 20.42
N GLY A 234 0.90 3.91 19.87
CA GLY A 234 0.38 3.87 18.51
C GLY A 234 0.13 5.29 17.99
N SER A 235 -0.44 5.43 16.80
CA SER A 235 -0.80 6.72 16.19
C SER A 235 -2.27 6.72 15.79
N GLY A 236 -3.08 7.47 16.51
CA GLY A 236 -4.53 7.57 16.32
C GLY A 236 -5.32 6.32 16.73
N ASP A 237 -4.64 5.20 16.95
CA ASP A 237 -5.23 3.92 17.35
C ASP A 237 -4.18 3.03 18.04
N ILE A 238 -4.65 1.99 18.74
CA ILE A 238 -3.84 0.98 19.42
C ILE A 238 -4.27 -0.45 19.07
N SER A 239 -5.26 -0.61 18.20
CA SER A 239 -5.85 -1.92 17.88
C SER A 239 -4.84 -2.89 17.27
N VAL A 240 -3.97 -2.42 16.38
CA VAL A 240 -2.93 -3.23 15.74
C VAL A 240 -1.97 -3.83 16.78
N ASP A 241 -1.67 -3.08 17.85
CA ASP A 241 -0.73 -3.51 18.87
C ASP A 241 -1.35 -4.44 19.93
N LEU A 242 -2.65 -4.29 20.24
CA LEU A 242 -3.24 -4.90 21.41
C LEU A 242 -4.39 -5.89 21.14
N TYR A 243 -5.00 -5.93 19.95
CA TYR A 243 -6.23 -6.71 19.76
C TYR A 243 -6.02 -8.13 19.26
N ASN A 244 -4.85 -8.46 18.70
CA ASN A 244 -4.55 -9.82 18.23
C ASN A 244 -4.82 -10.91 19.27
N PRO A 245 -4.46 -10.75 20.58
CA PRO A 245 -4.75 -11.75 21.60
C PRO A 245 -6.24 -12.08 21.77
N PHE A 246 -7.12 -11.18 21.32
CA PHE A 246 -8.58 -11.38 21.36
C PHE A 246 -9.14 -11.92 20.04
N GLY A 247 -8.27 -12.36 19.12
CA GLY A 247 -8.67 -12.88 17.81
C GLY A 247 -9.12 -11.79 16.83
N ILE A 248 -8.80 -10.52 17.09
CA ILE A 248 -9.07 -9.41 16.16
C ILE A 248 -7.78 -9.10 15.43
N THR A 249 -7.71 -9.55 14.19
CA THR A 249 -6.48 -9.61 13.40
C THR A 249 -6.57 -8.85 12.08
N ASP A 250 -7.53 -7.91 11.98
CA ASP A 250 -7.69 -7.05 10.81
C ASP A 250 -6.64 -5.94 10.81
N ILE A 251 -5.58 -6.15 10.05
CA ILE A 251 -4.50 -5.18 9.88
C ILE A 251 -4.78 -4.16 8.75
N ASN A 252 -5.84 -4.38 7.97
CA ASN A 252 -6.22 -3.50 6.85
C ASN A 252 -7.31 -2.49 7.19
N ALA A 253 -7.71 -2.42 8.46
CA ALA A 253 -8.68 -1.46 8.99
C ALA A 253 -10.03 -1.42 8.26
N ASN A 254 -10.45 -2.53 7.63
CA ASN A 254 -11.76 -2.63 6.98
C ASN A 254 -12.87 -3.14 7.90
N SER A 255 -12.54 -3.36 9.18
CA SER A 255 -13.44 -3.86 10.22
C SER A 255 -14.04 -5.26 9.94
N MET A 256 -13.42 -6.03 9.02
CA MET A 256 -13.87 -7.36 8.63
C MET A 256 -12.78 -8.40 8.86
N MET A 257 -13.20 -9.58 9.28
CA MET A 257 -12.38 -10.79 9.37
C MET A 257 -13.13 -11.97 8.74
N VAL A 258 -12.44 -13.08 8.53
CA VAL A 258 -13.07 -14.36 8.16
C VAL A 258 -12.86 -15.35 9.29
N VAL A 259 -13.94 -15.80 9.91
CA VAL A 259 -13.93 -16.82 10.97
C VAL A 259 -14.67 -18.04 10.45
N ASP A 260 -14.01 -19.19 10.40
CA ASP A 260 -14.56 -20.45 9.87
C ASP A 260 -15.22 -20.31 8.49
N GLY A 261 -14.60 -19.51 7.60
CA GLY A 261 -15.10 -19.25 6.25
C GLY A 261 -16.25 -18.24 6.16
N VAL A 262 -16.63 -17.61 7.28
CA VAL A 262 -17.72 -16.63 7.33
C VAL A 262 -17.16 -15.22 7.56
N PRO A 263 -17.54 -14.23 6.73
CA PRO A 263 -17.18 -12.82 6.98
C PRO A 263 -17.87 -12.29 8.24
N VAL A 264 -17.06 -11.74 9.14
CA VAL A 264 -17.48 -11.21 10.44
C VAL A 264 -17.07 -9.74 10.55
N TYR A 265 -18.01 -8.89 10.94
CA TYR A 265 -17.74 -7.50 11.31
C TYR A 265 -17.36 -7.45 12.78
N TYR A 266 -16.07 -7.34 13.08
CA TYR A 266 -15.59 -7.51 14.45
C TYR A 266 -16.04 -6.41 15.43
N PRO A 267 -16.32 -5.13 15.01
CA PRO A 267 -16.69 -4.08 15.96
C PRO A 267 -18.00 -4.31 16.76
N ILE A 268 -18.76 -5.36 16.41
CA ILE A 268 -19.96 -5.75 17.17
C ILE A 268 -19.83 -7.13 17.83
N THR A 269 -18.63 -7.65 18.00
CA THR A 269 -18.38 -8.96 18.63
C THR A 269 -18.00 -8.82 20.10
N GLU A 270 -18.27 -9.87 20.90
CA GLU A 270 -17.81 -9.92 22.28
C GLU A 270 -16.28 -9.85 22.40
N ASN A 271 -15.54 -10.46 21.48
CA ASN A 271 -14.09 -10.39 21.43
C ASN A 271 -13.58 -8.93 21.33
N TYR A 272 -14.25 -8.11 20.51
CA TYR A 272 -13.94 -6.69 20.41
C TYR A 272 -14.22 -5.94 21.70
N LYS A 273 -15.36 -6.26 22.34
CA LYS A 273 -15.73 -5.68 23.64
C LYS A 273 -14.70 -5.98 24.73
N GLU A 274 -14.23 -7.23 24.79
CA GLU A 274 -13.19 -7.64 25.75
C GLU A 274 -11.82 -7.01 25.45
N ALA A 275 -11.44 -6.89 24.16
CA ALA A 275 -10.22 -6.20 23.76
C ALA A 275 -10.23 -4.72 24.19
N ILE A 276 -11.36 -4.02 24.04
CA ILE A 276 -11.50 -2.63 24.49
C ILE A 276 -11.45 -2.52 26.01
N LYS A 277 -12.07 -3.42 26.76
CA LYS A 277 -11.98 -3.44 28.22
C LYS A 277 -10.54 -3.58 28.70
N TRP A 278 -9.80 -4.48 28.07
CA TRP A 278 -8.39 -4.67 28.38
C TRP A 278 -7.57 -3.44 28.02
N ALA A 279 -7.79 -2.84 26.85
CA ALA A 279 -7.13 -1.60 26.44
C ALA A 279 -7.49 -0.44 27.38
N HIS A 280 -8.74 -0.34 27.87
CA HIS A 280 -9.13 0.65 28.88
C HIS A 280 -8.36 0.47 30.19
N GLN A 281 -8.24 -0.76 30.69
CA GLN A 281 -7.45 -1.04 31.87
C GLN A 281 -6.01 -0.55 31.72
N LEU A 282 -5.37 -0.90 30.61
CA LEU A 282 -4.00 -0.48 30.32
C LEU A 282 -3.87 1.05 30.22
N TYR A 283 -4.82 1.71 29.56
CA TYR A 283 -4.81 3.17 29.40
C TYR A 283 -5.02 3.89 30.73
N ALA A 284 -5.98 3.43 31.54
CA ALA A 284 -6.28 4.00 32.86
C ALA A 284 -5.09 3.92 33.84
N GLU A 285 -4.25 2.89 33.70
CA GLU A 285 -3.02 2.71 34.47
C GLU A 285 -1.79 3.39 33.85
N GLY A 286 -1.96 4.11 32.74
CA GLY A 286 -0.86 4.80 32.05
C GLY A 286 0.12 3.87 31.34
N LEU A 287 -0.29 2.64 31.04
CA LEU A 287 0.52 1.65 30.33
C LEU A 287 0.44 1.81 28.80
N ILE A 288 -0.61 2.47 28.31
CA ILE A 288 -0.69 2.96 26.92
C ILE A 288 -0.28 4.44 26.91
N ASP A 289 0.42 4.86 25.87
CA ASP A 289 0.76 6.25 25.62
C ASP A 289 -0.50 7.14 25.71
N GLN A 290 -0.47 8.13 26.59
CA GLN A 290 -1.63 9.00 26.82
C GLN A 290 -1.94 9.92 25.63
N GLU A 291 -1.01 10.07 24.70
CA GLU A 291 -1.16 10.86 23.47
C GLU A 291 -1.60 9.99 22.27
N VAL A 292 -1.83 8.68 22.45
CA VAL A 292 -2.09 7.72 21.36
C VAL A 292 -3.19 8.14 20.39
N PHE A 293 -4.25 8.81 20.86
CA PHE A 293 -5.38 9.27 20.05
C PHE A 293 -5.21 10.68 19.47
N THR A 294 -4.13 11.39 19.83
CA THR A 294 -3.89 12.78 19.40
C THR A 294 -2.58 12.97 18.66
N GLN A 295 -1.66 12.01 18.75
CA GLN A 295 -0.38 12.05 18.04
C GLN A 295 -0.50 11.49 16.62
N ASP A 296 0.31 12.04 15.73
CA ASP A 296 0.50 11.52 14.37
C ASP A 296 1.73 10.59 14.27
N ASN A 297 1.96 10.05 13.08
CA ASN A 297 3.10 9.16 12.82
C ASN A 297 4.45 9.85 13.02
N THR A 298 4.55 11.18 12.84
CA THR A 298 5.79 11.93 13.05
C THR A 298 6.13 11.98 14.52
N MET A 299 5.13 12.24 15.38
CA MET A 299 5.28 12.25 16.83
C MET A 299 5.63 10.85 17.36
N LEU A 300 4.94 9.80 16.87
CA LEU A 300 5.24 8.42 17.23
C LEU A 300 6.69 8.04 16.85
N THR A 301 7.12 8.35 15.62
CA THR A 301 8.49 8.10 15.15
C THR A 301 9.52 8.82 16.02
N ALA A 302 9.26 10.06 16.43
CA ALA A 302 10.14 10.79 17.33
C ALA A 302 10.29 10.12 18.70
N LYS A 303 9.25 9.46 19.22
CA LYS A 303 9.32 8.64 20.44
C LYS A 303 10.09 7.34 20.23
N GLN A 304 9.83 6.63 19.12
CA GLN A 304 10.50 5.37 18.77
C GLN A 304 12.00 5.55 18.54
N GLN A 305 12.40 6.68 17.95
CA GLN A 305 13.79 7.01 17.61
C GLN A 305 14.37 8.12 18.52
N ASN A 306 13.85 8.25 19.73
CA ASN A 306 14.34 9.28 20.66
C ASN A 306 15.87 9.25 20.77
N PRO A 307 16.56 10.42 20.62
CA PRO A 307 18.02 10.44 20.57
C PRO A 307 18.72 10.15 21.90
N ASP A 308 18.03 10.31 23.03
CA ASP A 308 18.65 10.22 24.35
C ASP A 308 18.51 8.81 24.97
N ALA A 309 17.31 8.21 24.87
CA ALA A 309 17.02 6.89 25.43
C ALA A 309 15.90 6.18 24.63
N PRO A 310 15.84 4.84 24.62
CA PRO A 310 14.67 4.13 24.10
C PRO A 310 13.48 4.43 25.03
N LEU A 311 12.36 4.84 24.46
CA LEU A 311 11.16 5.19 25.22
C LEU A 311 10.04 4.14 25.12
N ILE A 312 9.99 3.35 24.02
CA ILE A 312 8.90 2.41 23.75
C ILE A 312 9.31 1.01 24.18
N GLY A 313 8.44 0.31 24.92
CA GLY A 313 8.70 -1.05 25.40
C GLY A 313 8.25 -2.14 24.42
N PHE A 314 7.08 -1.96 23.78
CA PHE A 314 6.42 -2.95 22.91
C PHE A 314 5.72 -2.27 21.74
N SER A 315 5.71 -2.94 20.59
CA SER A 315 4.94 -2.54 19.39
C SER A 315 4.83 -3.70 18.40
N ASN A 316 3.81 -3.70 17.55
CA ASN A 316 3.72 -4.60 16.40
C ASN A 316 4.29 -3.91 15.16
N GLN A 317 5.35 -4.48 14.56
CA GLN A 317 6.11 -3.81 13.50
C GLN A 317 6.61 -4.81 12.45
N TRP A 318 7.07 -4.29 11.30
CA TRP A 318 7.70 -5.09 10.25
C TRP A 318 8.97 -5.79 10.76
N VAL A 319 9.97 -5.03 11.17
CA VAL A 319 11.23 -5.47 11.81
C VAL A 319 11.72 -4.37 12.76
N PRO A 320 12.57 -4.69 13.77
CA PRO A 320 13.09 -3.69 14.70
C PRO A 320 13.84 -2.54 14.03
N ASP A 321 14.69 -2.84 13.04
CA ASP A 321 15.56 -1.84 12.40
C ASP A 321 14.82 -0.86 11.48
N ALA A 322 13.62 -1.19 11.04
CA ALA A 322 12.77 -0.25 10.32
C ALA A 322 12.22 0.89 11.21
N VAL A 323 12.16 0.67 12.54
CA VAL A 323 11.39 1.52 13.45
C VAL A 323 12.25 2.17 14.53
N PHE A 324 13.10 1.39 15.22
CA PHE A 324 13.77 1.86 16.45
C PHE A 324 15.14 2.51 16.21
N GLY A 325 15.53 2.73 14.95
CA GLY A 325 16.76 3.42 14.60
C GLY A 325 18.00 2.84 15.32
N LYS A 326 18.75 3.68 16.02
CA LYS A 326 19.96 3.26 16.76
C LYS A 326 19.69 2.30 17.93
N TRP A 327 18.45 2.17 18.38
CA TRP A 327 18.07 1.29 19.50
C TRP A 327 17.63 -0.11 19.05
N LYS A 328 17.58 -0.37 17.75
CA LYS A 328 17.07 -1.61 17.15
C LYS A 328 17.62 -2.89 17.79
N ASP A 329 18.88 -2.92 18.17
CA ASP A 329 19.55 -4.08 18.75
C ASP A 329 19.08 -4.41 20.19
N GLN A 330 18.30 -3.53 20.80
CA GLN A 330 17.66 -3.77 22.10
C GLN A 330 16.34 -4.55 21.97
N TYR A 331 15.79 -4.66 20.76
CA TYR A 331 14.48 -5.23 20.53
C TYR A 331 14.56 -6.60 19.85
N ILE A 332 13.67 -7.47 20.25
CA ILE A 332 13.49 -8.79 19.62
C ILE A 332 12.03 -8.95 19.17
N ALA A 333 11.84 -9.70 18.09
CA ALA A 333 10.53 -10.23 17.75
C ALA A 333 10.19 -11.42 18.66
N ILE A 334 8.93 -11.55 19.01
CA ILE A 334 8.41 -12.61 19.87
C ILE A 334 7.20 -13.29 19.20
N PRO A 335 6.84 -14.53 19.59
CA PRO A 335 5.60 -15.13 19.14
C PRO A 335 4.39 -14.27 19.49
N PRO A 336 3.27 -14.38 18.74
CA PRO A 336 2.03 -13.72 19.11
C PRO A 336 1.62 -14.07 20.54
N ILE A 337 1.16 -13.07 21.28
CA ILE A 337 0.74 -13.21 22.68
C ILE A 337 -0.56 -14.04 22.75
N ALA A 338 -0.61 -15.03 23.64
CA ALA A 338 -1.83 -15.81 23.87
C ALA A 338 -2.91 -14.96 24.55
N GLY A 339 -4.13 -15.08 24.06
CA GLY A 339 -5.30 -14.40 24.60
C GLY A 339 -5.87 -15.08 25.86
N PRO A 340 -6.95 -14.51 26.40
CA PRO A 340 -7.64 -15.08 27.57
C PRO A 340 -8.21 -16.49 27.31
N ASP A 341 -8.44 -16.86 26.06
CA ASP A 341 -8.87 -18.20 25.63
C ASP A 341 -7.72 -19.20 25.49
N GLY A 342 -6.47 -18.78 25.76
CA GLY A 342 -5.26 -19.57 25.64
C GLY A 342 -4.76 -19.76 24.21
N LYS A 343 -5.38 -19.10 23.22
CA LYS A 343 -4.99 -19.19 21.81
C LYS A 343 -4.14 -17.98 21.38
N ARG A 344 -3.37 -18.20 20.34
CA ARG A 344 -2.59 -17.15 19.67
C ARG A 344 -3.20 -16.86 18.31
N TYR A 345 -3.14 -15.60 17.91
CA TYR A 345 -3.66 -15.14 16.64
C TYR A 345 -2.66 -14.16 16.01
N GLN A 346 -2.48 -14.28 14.70
CA GLN A 346 -1.64 -13.40 13.91
C GLN A 346 -2.43 -12.90 12.71
N GLY A 347 -2.37 -11.60 12.43
CA GLY A 347 -3.00 -11.02 11.25
C GLY A 347 -2.28 -11.44 9.98
N GLY A 348 -3.02 -12.04 9.04
CA GLY A 348 -2.55 -12.30 7.68
C GLY A 348 -2.93 -11.17 6.73
N GLU A 349 -2.22 -11.09 5.60
CA GLU A 349 -2.52 -10.13 4.54
C GLU A 349 -3.44 -10.75 3.48
N PRO A 350 -4.44 -10.02 2.96
CA PRO A 350 -5.27 -10.48 1.85
C PRO A 350 -4.44 -10.79 0.59
N GLY A 351 -4.53 -12.03 0.09
CA GLY A 351 -3.75 -12.49 -1.06
C GLY A 351 -2.27 -12.72 -0.76
N GLY A 352 -1.87 -12.69 0.52
CA GLY A 352 -0.48 -12.57 0.95
C GLY A 352 0.10 -11.23 0.49
N LEU A 353 1.21 -10.81 1.07
CA LEU A 353 1.91 -9.58 0.63
C LEU A 353 2.53 -9.69 -0.77
N SER A 354 2.55 -10.89 -1.35
CA SER A 354 3.15 -11.13 -2.67
C SER A 354 2.28 -10.70 -3.83
N LEU A 355 0.95 -10.84 -3.76
CA LEU A 355 0.07 -10.51 -4.87
C LEU A 355 -0.49 -9.10 -4.73
N ARG A 356 -0.32 -8.30 -5.80
CA ARG A 356 -0.76 -6.92 -5.88
C ARG A 356 -1.52 -6.68 -7.18
N ARG A 357 -2.62 -5.92 -7.13
CA ARG A 357 -3.33 -5.42 -8.31
C ARG A 357 -3.06 -3.93 -8.53
N ASN A 358 -3.58 -3.36 -9.59
CA ASN A 358 -3.48 -1.93 -9.91
C ASN A 358 -2.05 -1.41 -10.08
N GLN A 359 -1.12 -2.27 -10.51
CA GLN A 359 0.28 -1.91 -10.64
C GLN A 359 0.60 -1.09 -11.88
N LEU A 360 -0.22 -1.19 -12.93
CA LEU A 360 -0.12 -0.33 -14.10
C LEU A 360 -1.47 -0.26 -14.81
N LEU A 361 -1.86 0.98 -15.20
CA LEU A 361 -3.00 1.22 -16.06
C LEU A 361 -2.54 2.00 -17.29
N ILE A 362 -3.13 1.72 -18.45
CA ILE A 362 -2.95 2.50 -19.68
C ILE A 362 -4.19 3.38 -19.86
N THR A 363 -3.98 4.69 -20.00
CA THR A 363 -5.08 5.64 -20.10
C THR A 363 -5.64 5.73 -21.53
N THR A 364 -6.85 6.24 -21.67
CA THR A 364 -7.43 6.50 -23.00
C THR A 364 -6.78 7.70 -23.71
N SER A 365 -6.04 8.55 -22.97
CA SER A 365 -5.25 9.65 -23.54
C SER A 365 -3.98 9.16 -24.25
N ASN A 366 -3.53 7.95 -23.96
CA ASN A 366 -2.35 7.37 -24.56
C ASN A 366 -2.56 7.10 -26.06
N GLU A 367 -1.71 7.69 -26.93
CA GLU A 367 -1.75 7.51 -28.38
C GLU A 367 -1.00 6.24 -28.85
N HIS A 368 -0.18 5.62 -27.95
CA HIS A 368 0.65 4.44 -28.25
C HIS A 368 0.41 3.29 -27.25
N PRO A 369 -0.84 2.81 -27.09
CA PRO A 369 -1.16 1.82 -26.06
C PRO A 369 -0.49 0.44 -26.27
N GLU A 370 -0.26 0.02 -27.52
CA GLU A 370 0.49 -1.20 -27.87
C GLU A 370 1.97 -1.10 -27.49
N VAL A 371 2.58 0.07 -27.65
CA VAL A 371 3.96 0.34 -27.21
C VAL A 371 4.03 0.28 -25.68
N SER A 372 3.06 0.89 -25.00
CA SER A 372 2.96 0.89 -23.55
C SER A 372 2.78 -0.54 -22.99
N ALA A 373 1.95 -1.36 -23.64
CA ALA A 373 1.77 -2.77 -23.26
C ALA A 373 3.08 -3.56 -23.43
N ARG A 374 3.76 -3.42 -24.57
CA ARG A 374 5.05 -4.09 -24.78
C ARG A 374 6.14 -3.63 -23.83
N TRP A 375 6.16 -2.32 -23.51
CA TRP A 375 7.09 -1.78 -22.51
C TRP A 375 6.81 -2.35 -21.13
N ALA A 376 5.55 -2.39 -20.71
CA ALA A 376 5.14 -2.96 -19.42
C ALA A 376 5.47 -4.46 -19.33
N ASP A 377 5.37 -5.22 -20.42
CA ASP A 377 5.69 -6.64 -20.45
C ASP A 377 7.15 -6.96 -20.12
N GLN A 378 8.09 -6.01 -20.39
CA GLN A 378 9.50 -6.19 -20.06
C GLN A 378 9.75 -6.34 -18.54
N PHE A 379 8.85 -5.83 -17.71
CA PHE A 379 8.93 -5.94 -16.25
C PHE A 379 8.63 -7.35 -15.71
N TYR A 380 7.95 -8.21 -16.48
CA TYR A 380 7.48 -9.53 -16.04
C TYR A 380 8.50 -10.66 -16.21
N THR A 381 9.73 -10.38 -16.60
CA THR A 381 10.80 -11.37 -16.52
C THR A 381 11.36 -11.46 -15.09
N ASN A 382 11.83 -12.63 -14.68
CA ASN A 382 12.36 -12.81 -13.32
C ASN A 382 13.50 -11.83 -12.99
N GLU A 383 14.49 -11.66 -13.88
CA GLU A 383 15.61 -10.74 -13.64
C GLU A 383 15.18 -9.26 -13.63
N ALA A 384 14.25 -8.86 -14.50
CA ALA A 384 13.69 -7.52 -14.46
C ALA A 384 12.97 -7.28 -13.13
N SER A 385 12.16 -8.23 -12.71
CA SER A 385 11.35 -8.15 -11.48
C SER A 385 12.20 -7.97 -10.23
N ILE A 386 13.27 -8.75 -10.07
CA ILE A 386 14.16 -8.60 -8.89
C ILE A 386 14.91 -7.28 -8.91
N GLN A 387 15.29 -6.77 -10.10
CA GLN A 387 15.96 -5.47 -10.23
C GLN A 387 15.00 -4.31 -9.96
N ASN A 388 13.74 -4.43 -10.31
CA ASN A 388 12.70 -3.45 -9.99
C ASN A 388 12.26 -3.51 -8.53
N PHE A 389 12.53 -4.62 -7.84
CA PHE A 389 12.15 -4.80 -6.44
C PHE A 389 13.26 -4.43 -5.45
N TRP A 390 14.51 -4.73 -5.73
CA TRP A 390 15.63 -4.43 -4.83
C TRP A 390 16.63 -3.42 -5.40
N GLY A 391 16.84 -3.41 -6.71
CA GLY A 391 17.83 -2.59 -7.39
C GLY A 391 18.65 -3.39 -8.40
N ALA A 392 19.46 -2.71 -9.20
CA ALA A 392 20.15 -3.30 -10.36
C ALA A 392 21.15 -4.40 -9.97
N ILE A 393 21.26 -5.42 -10.83
CA ILE A 393 22.35 -6.39 -10.81
C ILE A 393 23.67 -5.67 -11.00
N GLY A 394 24.65 -5.97 -10.15
CA GLY A 394 25.95 -5.30 -10.11
C GLY A 394 26.02 -4.11 -9.14
N THR A 395 24.89 -3.62 -8.63
CA THR A 395 24.81 -2.54 -7.64
C THR A 395 24.22 -3.00 -6.32
N VAL A 396 23.03 -3.59 -6.37
CA VAL A 396 22.29 -4.10 -5.19
C VAL A 396 22.23 -5.62 -5.20
N ILE A 397 22.20 -6.22 -6.37
CA ILE A 397 22.12 -7.66 -6.55
C ILE A 397 23.41 -8.14 -7.19
N LYS A 398 23.99 -9.19 -6.62
CA LYS A 398 25.09 -9.96 -7.24
C LYS A 398 24.50 -11.22 -7.85
N LYS A 399 24.72 -11.41 -9.15
CA LYS A 399 24.50 -12.70 -9.84
C LYS A 399 25.72 -13.58 -9.63
N ASN A 400 25.55 -14.76 -9.01
CA ASN A 400 26.63 -15.70 -8.73
C ASN A 400 26.87 -16.65 -9.92
N ASP A 401 28.03 -17.27 -9.95
CA ASP A 401 28.43 -18.20 -11.03
C ASP A 401 27.56 -19.47 -11.10
N ASP A 402 26.94 -19.86 -9.99
CA ASP A 402 25.99 -20.97 -9.88
C ASP A 402 24.55 -20.64 -10.31
N GLY A 403 24.32 -19.40 -10.77
CA GLY A 403 23.02 -18.92 -11.21
C GLY A 403 22.11 -18.39 -10.08
N THR A 404 22.59 -18.36 -8.84
CA THR A 404 21.87 -17.73 -7.72
C THR A 404 22.09 -16.22 -7.67
N TYR A 405 21.26 -15.51 -6.89
CA TYR A 405 21.30 -14.07 -6.72
C TYR A 405 21.40 -13.74 -5.23
N THR A 406 22.43 -12.96 -4.87
CA THR A 406 22.65 -12.52 -3.48
C THR A 406 22.42 -11.01 -3.38
N LEU A 407 21.65 -10.56 -2.39
CA LEU A 407 21.54 -9.15 -2.08
C LEU A 407 22.83 -8.66 -1.42
N MET A 408 23.34 -7.51 -1.90
CA MET A 408 24.53 -6.88 -1.35
C MET A 408 24.15 -6.08 -0.10
N ASN A 409 25.09 -5.91 0.81
CA ASN A 409 24.89 -5.09 1.99
C ASN A 409 24.76 -3.61 1.62
N PRO A 410 23.85 -2.86 2.28
CA PRO A 410 23.75 -1.42 2.08
C PRO A 410 25.04 -0.71 2.54
N PRO A 411 25.23 0.55 2.11
CA PRO A 411 26.29 1.40 2.67
C PRO A 411 26.20 1.51 4.18
N GLU A 412 27.34 1.69 4.85
CA GLU A 412 27.40 1.85 6.30
C GLU A 412 26.49 3.00 6.77
N GLY A 413 25.67 2.74 7.77
CA GLY A 413 24.71 3.70 8.34
C GLY A 413 23.36 3.76 7.61
N THR A 414 23.16 2.99 6.54
CA THR A 414 21.88 2.90 5.83
C THR A 414 21.20 1.55 6.14
N SER A 415 19.91 1.57 6.47
CA SER A 415 19.16 0.31 6.60
C SER A 415 18.97 -0.33 5.21
N ALA A 416 18.88 -1.67 5.16
CA ALA A 416 18.68 -2.39 3.92
C ALA A 416 17.36 -2.00 3.25
N ASP A 417 16.30 -1.84 4.04
CA ASP A 417 14.99 -1.45 3.52
C ASP A 417 15.00 -0.06 2.88
N ALA A 418 15.55 0.95 3.58
CA ALA A 418 15.69 2.30 3.03
C ALA A 418 16.51 2.30 1.73
N TRP A 419 17.60 1.51 1.69
CA TRP A 419 18.43 1.41 0.50
C TRP A 419 17.69 0.81 -0.70
N TYR A 420 16.93 -0.27 -0.51
CA TYR A 420 16.13 -0.88 -1.59
C TYR A 420 15.09 0.10 -2.14
N TRP A 421 14.44 0.86 -1.28
CA TRP A 421 13.51 1.91 -1.68
C TRP A 421 14.15 3.03 -2.49
N GLU A 422 15.39 3.38 -2.21
CA GLU A 422 16.16 4.35 -2.99
C GLU A 422 16.61 3.82 -4.35
N GLN A 423 16.93 2.52 -4.42
CA GLN A 423 17.54 1.92 -5.61
C GLN A 423 16.52 1.32 -6.58
N SER A 424 15.22 1.27 -6.24
CA SER A 424 14.22 0.59 -7.05
C SER A 424 12.83 1.23 -6.92
N VAL A 425 11.91 0.76 -7.78
CA VAL A 425 10.47 1.08 -7.64
C VAL A 425 9.82 0.28 -6.51
N ARG A 426 10.54 -0.66 -5.92
CA ARG A 426 10.16 -1.49 -4.78
C ARG A 426 8.82 -2.19 -5.01
N ASP A 427 7.81 -1.90 -4.20
CA ASP A 427 6.50 -2.54 -4.23
C ASP A 427 5.65 -2.07 -5.43
N PHE A 428 6.03 -0.96 -6.09
CA PHE A 428 5.25 -0.35 -7.15
C PHE A 428 5.61 -0.87 -8.54
N GLY A 429 4.60 -0.89 -9.40
CA GLY A 429 4.72 -1.26 -10.80
C GLY A 429 4.74 -2.77 -11.07
N PRO A 430 4.61 -3.14 -12.36
CA PRO A 430 4.54 -4.53 -12.81
C PRO A 430 5.78 -5.32 -12.42
N LYS A 431 5.60 -6.56 -12.00
CA LYS A 431 6.67 -7.55 -11.78
C LYS A 431 6.11 -8.96 -11.58
N TYR A 432 6.91 -9.95 -11.86
CA TYR A 432 6.61 -11.34 -11.57
C TYR A 432 7.89 -12.10 -11.26
N VAL A 433 8.02 -12.54 -10.03
CA VAL A 433 9.05 -13.51 -9.65
C VAL A 433 8.38 -14.86 -9.45
N SER A 434 8.71 -15.82 -10.34
CA SER A 434 8.09 -17.14 -10.25
C SER A 434 8.51 -17.88 -8.96
N PRO A 435 7.64 -18.72 -8.37
CA PRO A 435 7.98 -19.50 -7.19
C PRO A 435 9.23 -20.40 -7.36
N SER A 436 9.45 -20.85 -8.59
CA SER A 436 10.64 -21.65 -8.93
C SER A 436 11.92 -20.82 -8.94
N PHE A 437 11.88 -19.60 -9.48
CA PHE A 437 13.03 -18.69 -9.51
C PHE A 437 13.37 -18.10 -8.14
N GLU A 438 12.37 -17.85 -7.31
CA GLU A 438 12.53 -17.26 -5.98
C GLU A 438 13.50 -18.05 -5.09
N ARG A 439 13.59 -19.38 -5.26
CA ARG A 439 14.53 -20.25 -4.54
C ARG A 439 16.01 -19.96 -4.87
N ASN A 440 16.28 -19.26 -5.96
CA ASN A 440 17.64 -18.86 -6.35
C ASN A 440 18.05 -17.52 -5.71
N ILE A 441 17.17 -16.89 -4.93
CA ILE A 441 17.45 -15.60 -4.27
C ILE A 441 17.94 -15.88 -2.86
N ILE A 442 19.14 -15.42 -2.55
CA ILE A 442 19.78 -15.57 -1.24
C ILE A 442 19.67 -14.24 -0.51
N LEU A 443 18.89 -14.23 0.58
CA LEU A 443 18.70 -13.09 1.47
C LEU A 443 19.58 -13.22 2.70
N ASP A 444 20.06 -12.11 3.22
CA ASP A 444 20.70 -12.03 4.53
C ASP A 444 19.61 -12.12 5.62
N GLU A 445 19.64 -13.19 6.41
CA GLU A 445 18.66 -13.45 7.47
C GLU A 445 18.75 -12.49 8.66
N THR A 446 19.77 -11.63 8.69
CA THR A 446 20.01 -10.68 9.81
C THR A 446 19.48 -9.28 9.52
N THR A 447 19.02 -8.99 8.31
CA THR A 447 18.59 -7.65 7.93
C THR A 447 17.49 -7.68 6.86
N GLY A 448 16.74 -6.58 6.76
CA GLY A 448 15.76 -6.33 5.69
C GLY A 448 14.73 -7.45 5.50
N ASP A 449 14.48 -7.81 4.23
CA ASP A 449 13.48 -8.82 3.87
C ASP A 449 13.85 -10.23 4.41
N GLY A 450 15.15 -10.56 4.46
CA GLY A 450 15.60 -11.85 5.01
C GLY A 450 15.29 -11.96 6.51
N LEU A 451 15.60 -10.93 7.30
CA LEU A 451 15.24 -10.87 8.71
C LEU A 451 13.72 -10.96 8.90
N LYS A 452 12.95 -10.26 8.06
CA LYS A 452 11.48 -10.33 8.13
C LYS A 452 10.94 -11.74 7.94
N LEU A 453 11.47 -12.50 6.98
CA LEU A 453 11.08 -13.90 6.75
C LEU A 453 11.46 -14.83 7.92
N VAL A 454 12.57 -14.55 8.61
CA VAL A 454 12.93 -15.29 9.84
C VAL A 454 11.95 -15.00 10.96
N ILE A 455 11.63 -13.71 11.15
CA ILE A 455 10.70 -13.24 12.18
C ILE A 455 9.28 -13.79 11.94
N ASP A 456 8.83 -13.81 10.68
CA ASP A 456 7.49 -14.26 10.29
C ASP A 456 7.20 -15.70 10.73
N LYS A 457 8.22 -16.56 10.78
CA LYS A 457 8.10 -17.95 11.27
C LYS A 457 7.62 -18.05 12.72
N LEU A 458 7.80 -16.99 13.53
CA LEU A 458 7.31 -16.96 14.92
C LEU A 458 5.79 -16.89 15.00
N GLY A 459 5.15 -16.36 13.96
CA GLY A 459 3.70 -16.16 13.88
C GLY A 459 2.99 -17.03 12.86
N SER A 460 3.70 -17.68 11.93
CA SER A 460 3.11 -18.36 10.76
C SER A 460 2.07 -19.43 11.10
N ASP A 461 2.27 -20.19 12.18
CA ASP A 461 1.32 -21.21 12.64
C ASP A 461 0.01 -20.63 13.22
N TYR A 462 -0.05 -19.33 13.45
CA TYR A 462 -1.16 -18.62 14.09
C TYR A 462 -1.87 -17.65 13.15
N VAL A 463 -1.47 -17.60 11.87
CA VAL A 463 -2.04 -16.68 10.89
C VAL A 463 -3.50 -17.00 10.64
N THR A 464 -4.35 -16.01 10.82
CA THR A 464 -5.79 -16.11 10.55
C THR A 464 -6.08 -15.78 9.10
N THR A 465 -7.20 -16.29 8.59
CA THR A 465 -7.67 -15.94 7.24
C THR A 465 -8.14 -14.49 7.22
N PRO A 466 -7.48 -13.59 6.48
CA PRO A 466 -7.93 -12.22 6.35
C PRO A 466 -9.19 -12.11 5.50
N PHE A 467 -9.95 -11.04 5.67
CA PHE A 467 -10.99 -10.70 4.71
C PHE A 467 -10.30 -10.30 3.37
N PRO A 468 -10.61 -10.97 2.25
CA PRO A 468 -9.87 -10.77 1.02
C PRO A 468 -10.15 -9.39 0.40
N ASN A 469 -9.24 -8.93 -0.46
CA ASN A 469 -9.44 -7.75 -1.30
C ASN A 469 -10.49 -8.06 -2.38
N VAL A 470 -11.77 -8.05 -1.97
CA VAL A 470 -12.90 -8.28 -2.87
C VAL A 470 -13.06 -7.13 -3.86
N MET A 471 -13.59 -7.41 -5.05
CA MET A 471 -13.98 -6.38 -6.00
C MET A 471 -15.48 -6.08 -5.84
N TYR A 472 -15.82 -4.82 -5.65
CA TYR A 472 -17.20 -4.35 -5.57
C TYR A 472 -17.73 -3.92 -6.95
N SER A 473 -19.05 -4.01 -7.16
CA SER A 473 -19.67 -3.46 -8.38
C SER A 473 -19.65 -1.93 -8.40
N ALA A 474 -19.93 -1.32 -9.54
CA ALA A 474 -19.99 0.14 -9.65
C ALA A 474 -21.05 0.76 -8.70
N GLU A 475 -22.20 0.11 -8.57
CA GLU A 475 -23.28 0.53 -7.68
C GLU A 475 -22.83 0.41 -6.21
N GLU A 476 -22.17 -0.69 -5.85
CA GLU A 476 -21.62 -0.89 -4.51
C GLU A 476 -20.54 0.15 -4.17
N PHE A 477 -19.65 0.47 -5.11
CA PHE A 477 -18.64 1.52 -4.92
C PHE A 477 -19.24 2.93 -4.79
N GLN A 478 -20.42 3.19 -5.35
CA GLN A 478 -21.12 4.45 -5.15
C GLN A 478 -21.79 4.54 -3.76
N GLU A 479 -22.25 3.41 -3.23
CA GLU A 479 -22.96 3.36 -1.95
C GLU A 479 -22.01 3.29 -0.75
N LEU A 480 -20.93 2.50 -0.87
CA LEU A 480 -19.98 2.21 0.21
C LEU A 480 -19.41 3.45 0.90
N PRO A 481 -18.94 4.52 0.20
CA PRO A 481 -18.33 5.67 0.87
C PRO A 481 -19.27 6.37 1.87
N THR A 482 -20.56 6.45 1.55
CA THR A 482 -21.54 7.05 2.46
C THR A 482 -21.73 6.20 3.72
N LEU A 483 -21.85 4.89 3.56
CA LEU A 483 -22.02 3.97 4.69
C LEU A 483 -20.75 3.87 5.54
N THR A 484 -19.59 3.72 4.91
CA THR A 484 -18.33 3.52 5.64
C THR A 484 -17.89 4.77 6.38
N THR A 485 -17.98 5.96 5.79
CA THR A 485 -17.54 7.21 6.44
C THR A 485 -18.25 7.43 7.77
N ASP A 486 -19.56 7.29 7.80
CA ASP A 486 -20.35 7.53 9.01
C ASP A 486 -20.14 6.42 10.04
N ILE A 487 -20.19 5.14 9.61
CA ILE A 487 -20.04 3.98 10.48
C ILE A 487 -18.63 3.89 11.07
N ASP A 488 -17.59 3.99 10.23
CA ASP A 488 -16.20 3.87 10.68
C ASP A 488 -15.80 5.07 11.57
N GLY A 489 -16.29 6.27 11.26
CA GLY A 489 -16.12 7.45 12.11
C GLY A 489 -16.76 7.29 13.49
N TYR A 490 -17.97 6.73 13.54
CA TYR A 490 -18.65 6.45 14.81
C TYR A 490 -17.96 5.34 15.62
N VAL A 491 -17.55 4.25 14.96
CA VAL A 491 -16.78 3.16 15.58
C VAL A 491 -15.47 3.69 16.17
N SER A 492 -14.69 4.43 15.39
CA SER A 492 -13.40 4.98 15.82
C SER A 492 -13.53 5.93 17.02
N THR A 493 -14.47 6.88 16.94
CA THR A 493 -14.71 7.85 18.02
C THR A 493 -15.19 7.15 19.29
N THR A 494 -16.12 6.20 19.18
CA THR A 494 -16.66 5.48 20.32
C THR A 494 -15.62 4.56 20.95
N ARG A 495 -14.78 3.90 20.14
CA ARG A 495 -13.63 3.10 20.60
C ARG A 495 -12.67 3.94 21.42
N ALA A 496 -12.24 5.09 20.89
CA ALA A 496 -11.33 6.01 21.60
C ALA A 496 -11.94 6.46 22.94
N LYS A 497 -13.25 6.81 22.96
CA LYS A 497 -13.97 7.15 24.18
C LYS A 497 -13.96 6.01 25.19
N TRP A 498 -14.27 4.79 24.79
CA TRP A 498 -14.31 3.65 25.69
C TRP A 498 -12.93 3.27 26.26
N ILE A 499 -11.87 3.42 25.46
CA ILE A 499 -10.51 3.19 25.95
C ILE A 499 -10.12 4.27 26.96
N THR A 500 -10.48 5.53 26.72
CA THR A 500 -10.10 6.64 27.63
C THR A 500 -11.01 6.75 28.87
N GLU A 501 -12.32 6.54 28.72
CA GLU A 501 -13.33 6.82 29.74
C GLU A 501 -13.96 5.55 30.37
N GLY A 502 -13.89 4.40 29.67
CA GLY A 502 -14.61 3.18 30.06
C GLY A 502 -16.07 3.16 29.63
N ASN A 503 -16.93 2.48 30.42
CA ASN A 503 -18.39 2.41 30.26
C ASN A 503 -18.90 1.56 29.08
N ILE A 504 -18.07 0.76 28.42
CA ILE A 504 -18.46 -0.05 27.26
C ILE A 504 -19.64 -0.98 27.59
N ASP A 505 -19.68 -1.59 28.78
CA ASP A 505 -20.76 -2.52 29.17
C ASP A 505 -22.12 -1.84 29.23
N GLN A 506 -22.16 -0.58 29.66
CA GLN A 506 -23.40 0.19 29.77
C GLN A 506 -23.86 0.76 28.43
N GLU A 507 -22.92 1.03 27.52
CA GLU A 507 -23.19 1.71 26.26
C GLU A 507 -23.31 0.74 25.07
N TRP A 508 -22.96 -0.54 25.23
CA TRP A 508 -22.84 -1.52 24.15
C TRP A 508 -24.11 -1.68 23.31
N ASP A 509 -25.26 -1.90 23.96
CA ASP A 509 -26.52 -2.11 23.23
C ASP A 509 -26.94 -0.85 22.45
N ALA A 510 -26.74 0.33 23.06
CA ALA A 510 -27.01 1.60 22.39
C ALA A 510 -26.08 1.82 21.18
N TYR A 511 -24.82 1.43 21.29
CA TYR A 511 -23.84 1.49 20.21
C TYR A 511 -24.23 0.59 19.03
N VAL A 512 -24.55 -0.68 19.28
CA VAL A 512 -24.96 -1.63 18.23
C VAL A 512 -26.25 -1.15 17.56
N ASN A 513 -27.22 -0.67 18.33
CA ASN A 513 -28.46 -0.09 17.78
C ASN A 513 -28.15 1.12 16.89
N LYS A 514 -27.24 2.00 17.32
CA LYS A 514 -26.85 3.17 16.53
C LYS A 514 -26.18 2.81 15.20
N LEU A 515 -25.30 1.80 15.20
CA LEU A 515 -24.72 1.28 13.96
C LEU A 515 -25.78 0.75 12.99
N ASN A 516 -26.77 0.03 13.49
CA ASN A 516 -27.89 -0.45 12.67
C ASN A 516 -28.73 0.71 12.07
N GLU A 517 -29.00 1.77 12.86
CA GLU A 517 -29.64 2.99 12.36
C GLU A 517 -28.83 3.69 11.27
N MET A 518 -27.49 3.61 11.32
CA MET A 518 -26.57 4.18 10.33
C MET A 518 -26.44 3.32 9.06
N GLY A 519 -27.09 2.14 9.00
CA GLY A 519 -27.10 1.28 7.83
C GLY A 519 -26.09 0.13 7.85
N LEU A 520 -25.63 -0.30 9.04
CA LEU A 520 -24.69 -1.42 9.18
C LEU A 520 -25.17 -2.69 8.48
N GLU A 521 -26.46 -3.02 8.55
CA GLU A 521 -27.00 -4.20 7.89
C GLU A 521 -26.76 -4.15 6.37
N ARG A 522 -26.96 -2.98 5.74
CA ARG A 522 -26.70 -2.78 4.32
C ARG A 522 -25.22 -2.88 3.98
N LEU A 523 -24.35 -2.27 4.77
CA LEU A 523 -22.89 -2.38 4.61
C LEU A 523 -22.44 -3.85 4.66
N LEU A 524 -22.94 -4.61 5.62
CA LEU A 524 -22.61 -6.02 5.77
C LEU A 524 -23.15 -6.87 4.62
N GLN A 525 -24.32 -6.54 4.09
CA GLN A 525 -24.87 -7.24 2.92
C GLN A 525 -23.96 -7.05 1.70
N ILE A 526 -23.53 -5.81 1.42
CA ILE A 526 -22.60 -5.52 0.31
C ILE A 526 -21.30 -6.31 0.46
N ARG A 527 -20.69 -6.29 1.65
CA ARG A 527 -19.42 -7.00 1.93
C ARG A 527 -19.57 -8.51 1.79
N LYS A 528 -20.66 -9.10 2.29
CA LYS A 528 -20.95 -10.53 2.17
C LYS A 528 -21.21 -10.95 0.72
N ASP A 529 -21.92 -10.16 -0.06
CA ASP A 529 -22.18 -10.45 -1.48
C ASP A 529 -20.88 -10.39 -2.29
N ALA A 530 -20.04 -9.41 -2.05
CA ALA A 530 -18.71 -9.32 -2.66
C ALA A 530 -17.81 -10.50 -2.27
N TYR A 531 -17.80 -10.90 -1.00
CA TYR A 531 -17.08 -12.08 -0.53
C TYR A 531 -17.58 -13.37 -1.20
N LYS A 532 -18.90 -13.51 -1.34
CA LYS A 532 -19.49 -14.66 -2.02
C LYS A 532 -19.09 -14.71 -3.51
N ARG A 533 -19.07 -13.58 -4.21
CA ARG A 533 -18.57 -13.50 -5.59
C ARG A 533 -17.11 -13.95 -5.67
N TYR A 534 -16.28 -13.41 -4.79
CA TYR A 534 -14.86 -13.76 -4.71
C TYR A 534 -14.62 -15.26 -4.48
N THR A 535 -15.34 -15.88 -3.54
CA THR A 535 -15.19 -17.31 -3.22
C THR A 535 -15.79 -18.24 -4.27
N SER A 536 -16.81 -17.77 -5.03
CA SER A 536 -17.43 -18.56 -6.10
C SER A 536 -16.63 -18.54 -7.40
N ALA A 537 -15.70 -17.61 -7.55
CA ALA A 537 -14.81 -17.53 -8.72
C ALA A 537 -13.54 -18.39 -8.57
N LYS A 538 -13.34 -19.01 -7.40
CA LYS A 538 -12.30 -20.03 -7.14
C LYS A 538 -12.85 -21.40 -7.55
#